data_9761ab84000eb7a8eb8e58778a3db8dc
#
_entry.id   9761ab84000eb7a8eb8e58778a3db8dc
#
_cell.length_a   1.000
_cell.length_b   1.000
_cell.length_c   1.000
_cell.angle_alpha   90.00
_cell.angle_beta   90.00
_cell.angle_gamma   90.00
#
_symmetry.space_group_name_H-M   'P 1'
#
loop_
_entity.id
_entity.type
_entity.pdbx_description
1 polymer ?
#
loop_
_entity_poly.entity_id
_entity_poly.type
_entity_poly.pdbx_seq_one_letter_code
_entity_poly.pdbx_strand_id
1 'polypeptide(L)'
;MKNTETRAKASNKRILVLLPLMIVLLLGCIVWIKMNPQIFHSDVRQLENQIKAELGQLEDKSNDEIQAALNEVVTEGSLSISINANPVFPTGDSNGSLKIENGPQNLYAQQVIITLDDTGEEIYDSGYMPVNSHIQQDKLEIDLAPGDYAATAVFTAFDVDSNITVGQAVAQLKITVLN
;
A
#
# COMPACT_ATOMS: atom_id res chain seq x y z
N MET A 1 -50.27 -32.85 -34.05
CA MET A 1 -48.81 -32.63 -34.29
C MET A 1 -48.45 -31.27 -34.95
N LYS A 2 -49.27 -30.20 -34.84
CA LYS A 2 -48.98 -28.88 -35.45
C LYS A 2 -48.44 -27.84 -34.50
N ASN A 3 -48.45 -28.09 -33.14
CA ASN A 3 -48.08 -27.08 -32.16
C ASN A 3 -46.60 -27.08 -31.71
N THR A 4 -45.83 -28.11 -32.09
CA THR A 4 -44.39 -28.21 -31.69
C THR A 4 -43.47 -27.52 -32.69
N GLU A 5 -43.80 -27.50 -33.97
CA GLU A 5 -42.95 -26.83 -34.98
C GLU A 5 -43.01 -25.29 -34.93
N THR A 6 -44.17 -24.72 -34.56
CA THR A 6 -44.31 -23.24 -34.41
C THR A 6 -43.55 -22.68 -33.22
N ARG A 7 -43.39 -23.46 -32.13
CA ARG A 7 -42.63 -23.04 -30.92
C ARG A 7 -41.12 -23.08 -31.15
N ALA A 8 -40.61 -24.04 -31.90
CA ALA A 8 -39.19 -24.12 -32.25
C ALA A 8 -38.76 -23.00 -33.20
N LYS A 9 -39.62 -22.65 -34.16
CA LYS A 9 -39.35 -21.60 -35.17
C LYS A 9 -39.38 -20.19 -34.57
N ALA A 10 -40.16 -19.94 -33.50
CA ALA A 10 -40.21 -18.68 -32.77
C ALA A 10 -39.01 -18.53 -31.79
N SER A 11 -38.53 -19.65 -31.22
CA SER A 11 -37.33 -19.67 -30.37
C SER A 11 -36.07 -19.33 -31.16
N ASN A 12 -35.89 -19.93 -32.33
CA ASN A 12 -34.73 -19.67 -33.18
C ASN A 12 -34.69 -18.25 -33.73
N LYS A 13 -35.84 -17.63 -33.99
CA LYS A 13 -35.88 -16.21 -34.40
C LYS A 13 -35.46 -15.24 -33.29
N ARG A 14 -35.77 -15.53 -32.02
CA ARG A 14 -35.36 -14.74 -30.87
C ARG A 14 -33.85 -14.88 -30.62
N ILE A 15 -33.29 -16.08 -30.72
CA ILE A 15 -31.85 -16.34 -30.62
C ILE A 15 -31.10 -15.64 -31.77
N LEU A 16 -31.65 -15.65 -32.99
CA LEU A 16 -31.03 -15.03 -34.16
C LEU A 16 -30.93 -13.49 -34.04
N VAL A 17 -31.83 -12.86 -33.28
CA VAL A 17 -31.80 -11.41 -33.03
C VAL A 17 -30.99 -11.07 -31.79
N LEU A 18 -30.97 -11.91 -30.74
CA LEU A 18 -30.25 -11.68 -29.50
C LEU A 18 -28.74 -11.88 -29.66
N LEU A 19 -28.31 -12.80 -30.51
CA LEU A 19 -26.91 -13.10 -30.75
C LEU A 19 -26.13 -11.88 -31.31
N PRO A 20 -26.58 -11.20 -32.39
CA PRO A 20 -25.88 -10.00 -32.87
C PRO A 20 -25.96 -8.84 -31.90
N LEU A 21 -27.03 -8.69 -31.11
CA LEU A 21 -27.12 -7.66 -30.07
C LEU A 21 -26.07 -7.86 -28.97
N MET A 22 -25.87 -9.11 -28.52
CA MET A 22 -24.81 -9.45 -27.56
C MET A 22 -23.40 -9.17 -28.10
N ILE A 23 -23.18 -9.47 -29.39
CA ILE A 23 -21.89 -9.21 -30.04
C ILE A 23 -21.61 -7.70 -30.11
N VAL A 24 -22.62 -6.90 -30.43
CA VAL A 24 -22.50 -5.43 -30.47
C VAL A 24 -22.21 -4.88 -29.08
N LEU A 25 -22.85 -5.39 -28.02
CA LEU A 25 -22.58 -5.00 -26.63
C LEU A 25 -21.16 -5.39 -26.20
N LEU A 26 -20.68 -6.59 -26.53
CA LEU A 26 -19.32 -7.03 -26.24
C LEU A 26 -18.28 -6.20 -27.00
N LEU A 27 -18.50 -5.89 -28.26
CA LEU A 27 -17.62 -5.01 -29.02
C LEU A 27 -17.62 -3.59 -28.47
N GLY A 28 -18.78 -3.08 -28.05
CA GLY A 28 -18.92 -1.79 -27.36
C GLY A 28 -18.13 -1.76 -26.05
N CYS A 29 -18.21 -2.82 -25.22
CA CYS A 29 -17.40 -2.96 -24.02
C CYS A 29 -15.89 -2.97 -24.32
N ILE A 30 -15.45 -3.71 -25.33
CA ILE A 30 -14.03 -3.78 -25.71
C ILE A 30 -13.53 -2.41 -26.20
N VAL A 31 -14.33 -1.71 -27.00
CA VAL A 31 -13.99 -0.34 -27.45
C VAL A 31 -13.96 0.61 -26.26
N TRP A 32 -14.94 0.52 -25.35
CA TRP A 32 -14.99 1.36 -24.16
C TRP A 32 -13.78 1.13 -23.24
N ILE A 33 -13.37 -0.14 -23.01
CA ILE A 33 -12.17 -0.51 -22.25
C ILE A 33 -10.90 0.05 -22.92
N LYS A 34 -10.81 -0.03 -24.28
CA LYS A 34 -9.67 0.55 -25.03
C LYS A 34 -9.62 2.08 -25.00
N MET A 35 -10.78 2.73 -24.95
CA MET A 35 -10.88 4.20 -24.85
C MET A 35 -10.68 4.72 -23.42
N ASN A 36 -10.79 3.84 -22.41
CA ASN A 36 -10.58 4.17 -21.01
C ASN A 36 -9.50 3.27 -20.38
N PRO A 37 -8.24 3.32 -20.87
CA PRO A 37 -7.16 2.48 -20.34
C PRO A 37 -6.83 2.79 -18.87
N GLN A 38 -7.29 3.93 -18.37
CA GLN A 38 -7.09 4.39 -16.98
C GLN A 38 -7.74 3.44 -15.95
N ILE A 39 -8.78 2.69 -16.31
CA ILE A 39 -9.54 1.86 -15.36
C ILE A 39 -8.75 0.63 -14.91
N PHE A 40 -7.81 0.13 -15.73
CA PHE A 40 -6.99 -1.05 -15.42
C PHE A 40 -5.55 -0.73 -15.02
N HIS A 41 -5.09 0.52 -15.16
CA HIS A 41 -3.70 0.91 -14.88
C HIS A 41 -3.57 1.87 -13.70
N SER A 42 -4.69 2.31 -13.10
CA SER A 42 -4.66 3.26 -11.98
C SER A 42 -4.02 2.66 -10.73
N ASP A 43 -4.31 1.41 -10.42
CA ASP A 43 -3.86 0.80 -9.15
C ASP A 43 -2.36 0.48 -9.17
N VAL A 44 -1.84 -0.08 -10.28
CA VAL A 44 -0.41 -0.44 -10.38
C VAL A 44 0.49 0.79 -10.49
N ARG A 45 0.07 1.82 -11.25
CA ARG A 45 0.85 3.08 -11.36
C ARG A 45 0.79 3.93 -10.10
N GLN A 46 -0.31 3.87 -9.33
CA GLN A 46 -0.39 4.54 -8.04
C GLN A 46 0.54 3.86 -7.02
N LEU A 47 0.64 2.53 -7.03
CA LEU A 47 1.57 1.80 -6.19
C LEU A 47 3.04 2.09 -6.56
N GLU A 48 3.40 2.11 -7.85
CA GLU A 48 4.76 2.43 -8.30
C GLU A 48 5.18 3.88 -7.96
N ASN A 49 4.25 4.84 -8.01
CA ASN A 49 4.52 6.24 -7.66
C ASN A 49 4.49 6.52 -6.16
N GLN A 50 4.05 5.57 -5.33
CA GLN A 50 3.95 5.70 -3.87
C GLN A 50 5.03 4.91 -3.11
N ILE A 51 5.97 4.25 -3.80
CA ILE A 51 7.07 3.56 -3.15
C ILE A 51 8.10 4.60 -2.73
N LYS A 52 8.08 5.00 -1.45
CA LYS A 52 9.10 5.86 -0.83
C LYS A 52 10.26 5.04 -0.27
N ALA A 53 10.05 3.74 -0.07
CA ALA A 53 11.02 2.84 0.55
C ALA A 53 12.13 2.43 -0.42
N GLU A 54 13.37 2.50 0.05
CA GLU A 54 14.55 1.99 -0.63
C GLU A 54 14.78 0.52 -0.27
N LEU A 55 15.25 -0.27 -1.25
CA LEU A 55 15.57 -1.68 -0.99
C LEU A 55 16.83 -1.81 -0.15
N GLY A 56 16.84 -2.74 0.78
CA GLY A 56 17.95 -3.04 1.66
C GLY A 56 17.71 -2.61 3.11
N GLN A 57 18.75 -2.76 3.91
CA GLN A 57 18.75 -2.41 5.34
C GLN A 57 19.06 -0.94 5.55
N LEU A 58 18.71 -0.39 6.72
CA LEU A 58 19.10 0.95 7.13
C LEU A 58 20.62 1.13 7.04
N GLU A 59 21.08 2.29 6.56
CA GLU A 59 22.50 2.58 6.29
C GLU A 59 23.41 2.55 7.53
N ASP A 60 22.85 2.82 8.70
CA ASP A 60 23.57 2.88 9.97
C ASP A 60 23.57 1.54 10.75
N LYS A 61 23.04 0.47 10.20
CA LYS A 61 23.13 -0.87 10.78
C LYS A 61 24.51 -1.46 10.63
N SER A 62 25.00 -2.06 11.71
CA SER A 62 26.22 -2.88 11.68
C SER A 62 25.98 -4.21 10.96
N ASN A 63 27.07 -4.84 10.46
CA ASN A 63 27.01 -6.17 9.84
C ASN A 63 26.42 -7.23 10.79
N ASP A 64 26.67 -7.11 12.10
CA ASP A 64 26.15 -8.04 13.10
C ASP A 64 24.65 -7.89 13.29
N GLU A 65 24.12 -6.66 13.28
CA GLU A 65 22.69 -6.36 13.35
C GLU A 65 21.97 -6.85 12.09
N ILE A 66 22.58 -6.65 10.91
CA ILE A 66 22.05 -7.17 9.62
C ILE A 66 21.99 -8.71 9.67
N GLN A 67 23.08 -9.36 10.11
CA GLN A 67 23.12 -10.82 10.20
C GLN A 67 22.14 -11.37 11.24
N ALA A 68 21.96 -10.67 12.38
CA ALA A 68 20.97 -11.03 13.38
C ALA A 68 19.55 -10.96 12.81
N ALA A 69 19.21 -9.88 12.10
CA ALA A 69 17.90 -9.73 11.45
C ALA A 69 17.63 -10.81 10.38
N LEU A 70 18.66 -11.18 9.60
CA LEU A 70 18.56 -12.27 8.60
C LEU A 70 18.37 -13.65 9.23
N ASN A 71 18.86 -13.85 10.46
CA ASN A 71 18.74 -15.12 11.18
C ASN A 71 17.46 -15.20 12.04
N GLU A 72 16.76 -14.07 12.22
CA GLU A 72 15.49 -14.05 12.94
C GLU A 72 14.41 -14.73 12.12
N VAL A 73 13.73 -15.70 12.74
CA VAL A 73 12.58 -16.37 12.14
C VAL A 73 11.32 -15.76 12.74
N VAL A 74 10.63 -14.96 11.94
CA VAL A 74 9.34 -14.40 12.34
C VAL A 74 8.26 -15.46 12.16
N THR A 75 7.50 -15.71 13.24
CA THR A 75 6.37 -16.64 13.18
C THR A 75 5.29 -16.08 12.26
N GLU A 76 4.63 -16.95 11.50
CA GLU A 76 3.49 -16.57 10.66
C GLU A 76 2.47 -15.75 11.47
N GLY A 77 2.06 -14.58 10.97
CA GLY A 77 1.19 -13.62 11.65
C GLY A 77 1.90 -12.68 12.62
N SER A 78 3.20 -12.81 12.84
CA SER A 78 4.00 -11.85 13.59
C SER A 78 4.55 -10.76 12.67
N LEU A 79 4.83 -9.58 13.25
CA LEU A 79 5.35 -8.41 12.55
C LEU A 79 6.51 -7.83 13.34
N SER A 80 7.69 -7.80 12.76
CA SER A 80 8.84 -7.06 13.28
C SER A 80 8.78 -5.63 12.76
N ILE A 81 8.77 -4.64 13.66
CA ILE A 81 8.70 -3.21 13.31
C ILE A 81 10.00 -2.51 13.72
N SER A 82 10.42 -1.56 12.90
CA SER A 82 11.56 -0.69 13.17
C SER A 82 11.24 0.73 12.73
N ILE A 83 11.40 1.69 13.66
CA ILE A 83 11.19 3.12 13.43
C ILE A 83 12.00 3.89 14.49
N ASN A 84 12.49 5.09 14.13
CA ASN A 84 13.05 6.00 15.13
C ASN A 84 11.94 6.56 16.03
N ALA A 85 11.99 6.23 17.32
CA ALA A 85 10.98 6.69 18.28
C ALA A 85 11.06 8.22 18.56
N ASN A 86 12.18 8.87 18.23
CA ASN A 86 12.40 10.30 18.44
C ASN A 86 12.92 10.99 17.17
N PRO A 87 12.13 11.02 16.09
CA PRO A 87 12.57 11.66 14.85
C PRO A 87 12.67 13.18 15.03
N VAL A 88 13.72 13.76 14.43
CA VAL A 88 13.97 15.21 14.47
C VAL A 88 13.89 15.73 13.04
N PHE A 89 13.15 16.82 12.87
CA PHE A 89 12.98 17.56 11.62
C PHE A 89 13.59 18.96 11.79
N PRO A 90 14.52 19.39 10.94
CA PRO A 90 15.08 20.74 10.98
C PRO A 90 14.03 21.85 10.84
N THR A 91 13.04 21.64 9.96
CA THR A 91 11.84 22.46 9.76
C THR A 91 10.66 21.53 9.46
N GLY A 92 9.42 22.02 9.57
CA GLY A 92 8.21 21.20 9.35
C GLY A 92 8.08 20.62 7.93
N ASP A 93 8.71 21.25 6.94
CA ASP A 93 8.70 20.84 5.52
C ASP A 93 9.98 20.12 5.08
N SER A 94 10.96 19.92 5.97
CA SER A 94 12.24 19.26 5.68
C SER A 94 12.19 17.76 5.95
N ASN A 95 13.17 17.02 5.40
CA ASN A 95 13.35 15.61 5.72
C ASN A 95 13.82 15.45 7.17
N GLY A 96 13.18 14.51 7.88
CA GLY A 96 13.58 14.07 9.22
C GLY A 96 14.03 12.61 9.21
N SER A 97 14.75 12.22 10.24
CA SER A 97 15.32 10.87 10.37
C SER A 97 14.28 9.88 10.91
N LEU A 98 13.40 9.38 10.04
CA LEU A 98 12.33 8.43 10.36
C LEU A 98 12.87 7.01 10.64
N LYS A 99 13.85 6.55 9.85
CA LYS A 99 14.47 5.21 9.97
C LYS A 99 13.44 4.08 10.05
N ILE A 100 12.47 4.10 9.15
CA ILE A 100 11.46 3.05 9.06
C ILE A 100 12.05 1.88 8.27
N GLU A 101 11.85 0.66 8.75
CA GLU A 101 12.35 -0.52 8.07
C GLU A 101 11.33 -1.66 8.08
N ASN A 102 11.09 -2.24 6.92
CA ASN A 102 10.51 -3.55 6.76
C ASN A 102 11.63 -4.57 6.56
N GLY A 103 12.13 -5.13 7.67
CA GLY A 103 13.31 -5.99 7.69
C GLY A 103 13.15 -7.30 6.91
N PRO A 104 14.28 -7.96 6.56
CA PRO A 104 14.26 -9.18 5.75
C PRO A 104 13.63 -10.39 6.45
N GLN A 105 13.48 -10.34 7.77
CA GLN A 105 12.82 -11.37 8.58
C GLN A 105 11.29 -11.34 8.46
N ASN A 106 10.70 -10.24 7.99
CA ASN A 106 9.27 -10.14 7.78
C ASN A 106 8.83 -10.94 6.55
N LEU A 107 7.59 -11.43 6.58
CA LEU A 107 7.00 -12.23 5.49
C LEU A 107 6.11 -11.40 4.58
N TYR A 108 5.69 -10.20 5.02
CA TYR A 108 4.64 -9.40 4.40
C TYR A 108 5.13 -7.99 4.10
N ALA A 109 4.55 -7.37 3.12
CA ALA A 109 4.70 -5.95 2.90
C ALA A 109 4.08 -5.14 4.05
N GLN A 110 4.57 -3.93 4.26
CA GLN A 110 4.08 -3.02 5.30
C GLN A 110 3.70 -1.67 4.71
N GLN A 111 2.82 -0.99 5.43
CA GLN A 111 2.56 0.45 5.32
C GLN A 111 2.60 1.04 6.73
N VAL A 112 3.17 2.22 6.85
CA VAL A 112 3.25 2.94 8.13
C VAL A 112 2.53 4.27 7.98
N ILE A 113 1.51 4.47 8.82
CA ILE A 113 0.80 5.75 8.93
C ILE A 113 1.13 6.35 10.29
N ILE A 114 1.50 7.63 10.32
CA ILE A 114 1.77 8.36 11.55
C ILE A 114 0.70 9.42 11.73
N THR A 115 0.08 9.44 12.93
CA THR A 115 -0.93 10.41 13.32
C THR A 115 -0.50 11.17 14.58
N LEU A 116 -0.88 12.44 14.68
CA LEU A 116 -0.70 13.23 15.92
C LEU A 116 -1.70 12.73 16.97
N ASP A 117 -1.23 12.54 18.20
CA ASP A 117 -2.06 11.99 19.29
C ASP A 117 -3.12 12.99 19.78
N ASP A 118 -2.86 14.28 19.67
CA ASP A 118 -3.74 15.36 20.17
C ASP A 118 -4.89 15.69 19.19
N THR A 119 -4.61 15.66 17.88
CA THR A 119 -5.57 16.02 16.84
C THR A 119 -6.15 14.81 16.10
N GLY A 120 -5.42 13.67 16.09
CA GLY A 120 -5.70 12.52 15.23
C GLY A 120 -5.41 12.78 13.75
N GLU A 121 -4.72 13.88 13.43
CA GLU A 121 -4.36 14.22 12.06
C GLU A 121 -3.25 13.32 11.56
N GLU A 122 -3.44 12.75 10.37
CA GLU A 122 -2.43 11.98 9.66
C GLU A 122 -1.37 12.94 9.12
N ILE A 123 -0.13 12.70 9.51
CA ILE A 123 1.02 13.54 9.17
C ILE A 123 2.04 12.85 8.27
N TYR A 124 1.92 11.54 8.09
CA TYR A 124 2.83 10.75 7.27
C TYR A 124 2.20 9.43 6.82
N ASP A 125 2.40 9.09 5.55
CA ASP A 125 2.13 7.77 4.97
C ASP A 125 3.39 7.29 4.24
N SER A 126 3.94 6.15 4.65
CA SER A 126 5.12 5.54 3.99
C SER A 126 4.83 5.03 2.59
N GLY A 127 3.54 4.87 2.22
CA GLY A 127 3.16 4.05 1.11
C GLY A 127 3.55 2.58 1.31
N TYR A 128 3.58 1.85 0.21
CA TYR A 128 3.94 0.42 0.19
C TYR A 128 5.43 0.20 0.45
N MET A 129 5.75 -0.61 1.44
CA MET A 129 7.12 -1.01 1.80
C MET A 129 7.29 -2.52 1.59
N PRO A 130 7.98 -2.96 0.52
CA PRO A 130 8.31 -4.37 0.33
C PRO A 130 9.13 -4.93 1.50
N VAL A 131 9.17 -6.25 1.64
CA VAL A 131 10.13 -6.92 2.53
C VAL A 131 11.56 -6.53 2.14
N ASN A 132 12.44 -6.34 3.12
CA ASN A 132 13.82 -5.89 2.94
C ASN A 132 13.90 -4.51 2.25
N SER A 133 13.13 -3.54 2.77
CA SER A 133 13.16 -2.15 2.34
C SER A 133 13.17 -1.20 3.52
N HIS A 134 13.61 0.04 3.32
CA HIS A 134 13.67 1.04 4.36
C HIS A 134 13.41 2.46 3.84
N ILE A 135 13.08 3.35 4.75
CA ILE A 135 13.03 4.81 4.55
C ILE A 135 13.94 5.43 5.61
N GLN A 136 15.13 5.88 5.21
CA GLN A 136 16.10 6.48 6.12
C GLN A 136 15.64 7.85 6.59
N GLN A 137 15.23 8.70 5.65
CA GLN A 137 14.75 10.06 5.89
C GLN A 137 13.59 10.36 4.91
N ASP A 138 12.60 11.08 5.40
CA ASP A 138 11.52 11.60 4.57
C ASP A 138 10.91 12.84 5.24
N LYS A 139 10.08 13.59 4.52
CA LYS A 139 9.33 14.73 5.05
C LYS A 139 7.94 14.31 5.51
N LEU A 140 7.39 15.08 6.42
CA LEU A 140 5.98 14.97 6.76
C LEU A 140 5.09 15.48 5.60
N GLU A 141 3.86 15.02 5.56
CA GLU A 141 2.87 15.46 4.56
C GLU A 141 2.27 16.83 4.88
N ILE A 142 2.44 17.27 6.13
CA ILE A 142 2.02 18.60 6.61
C ILE A 142 3.21 19.36 7.18
N ASP A 143 3.17 20.68 7.06
CA ASP A 143 4.18 21.59 7.61
C ASP A 143 3.86 21.88 9.08
N LEU A 144 4.57 21.20 9.99
CA LEU A 144 4.42 21.39 11.43
C LEU A 144 5.24 22.60 11.91
N ALA A 145 4.64 23.41 12.76
CA ALA A 145 5.36 24.49 13.45
C ALA A 145 6.48 23.94 14.37
N PRO A 146 7.50 24.76 14.73
CA PRO A 146 8.51 24.34 15.71
C PRO A 146 7.89 23.87 17.01
N GLY A 147 8.33 22.70 17.51
CA GLY A 147 7.76 22.13 18.74
C GLY A 147 8.01 20.63 18.89
N ASP A 148 7.51 20.09 19.97
CA ASP A 148 7.50 18.64 20.28
C ASP A 148 6.06 18.12 20.14
N TYR A 149 5.90 17.00 19.45
CA TYR A 149 4.60 16.39 19.15
C TYR A 149 4.61 14.92 19.55
N ALA A 150 3.62 14.52 20.35
CA ALA A 150 3.33 13.11 20.56
C ALA A 150 2.56 12.55 19.34
N ALA A 151 3.00 11.42 18.84
CA ALA A 151 2.42 10.79 17.65
C ALA A 151 2.42 9.27 17.76
N THR A 152 1.51 8.64 17.04
CA THR A 152 1.37 7.20 16.97
C THR A 152 1.63 6.73 15.54
N ALA A 153 2.59 5.81 15.38
CA ALA A 153 2.83 5.11 14.12
C ALA A 153 2.10 3.76 14.14
N VAL A 154 1.25 3.54 13.15
CA VAL A 154 0.54 2.27 12.92
C VAL A 154 1.18 1.55 11.75
N PHE A 155 1.75 0.39 12.01
CA PHE A 155 2.30 -0.51 11.00
C PHE A 155 1.21 -1.49 10.61
N THR A 156 0.85 -1.54 9.34
CA THR A 156 -0.08 -2.51 8.78
C THR A 156 0.66 -3.44 7.84
N ALA A 157 0.64 -4.74 8.16
CA ALA A 157 1.16 -5.78 7.29
C ALA A 157 0.05 -6.35 6.39
N PHE A 158 0.36 -6.57 5.13
CA PHE A 158 -0.58 -7.14 4.18
C PHE A 158 0.08 -8.08 3.18
N ASP A 159 -0.67 -9.10 2.83
CA ASP A 159 -0.32 -10.04 1.80
C ASP A 159 -0.53 -9.39 0.42
N VAL A 160 0.52 -9.37 -0.39
CA VAL A 160 0.55 -8.65 -1.68
C VAL A 160 -0.34 -9.30 -2.71
N ASP A 161 -0.44 -10.64 -2.68
CA ASP A 161 -1.17 -11.41 -3.68
C ASP A 161 -2.68 -11.32 -3.46
N SER A 162 -3.11 -11.32 -2.18
CA SER A 162 -4.52 -11.27 -1.80
C SER A 162 -5.01 -9.87 -1.41
N ASN A 163 -4.10 -8.91 -1.17
CA ASN A 163 -4.36 -7.57 -0.63
C ASN A 163 -5.14 -7.59 0.70
N ILE A 164 -4.87 -8.62 1.53
CA ILE A 164 -5.52 -8.80 2.83
C ILE A 164 -4.57 -8.32 3.93
N THR A 165 -5.08 -7.51 4.87
CA THR A 165 -4.37 -7.17 6.10
C THR A 165 -4.17 -8.42 6.96
N VAL A 166 -2.92 -8.74 7.27
CA VAL A 166 -2.55 -9.93 8.07
C VAL A 166 -2.21 -9.58 9.52
N GLY A 167 -1.90 -8.32 9.81
CA GLY A 167 -1.62 -7.88 11.17
C GLY A 167 -1.32 -6.39 11.26
N GLN A 168 -1.31 -5.88 12.50
CA GLN A 168 -0.94 -4.50 12.80
C GLN A 168 -0.07 -4.46 14.06
N ALA A 169 0.84 -3.48 14.09
CA ALA A 169 1.63 -3.12 15.27
C ALA A 169 1.63 -1.60 15.43
N VAL A 170 1.89 -1.14 16.65
CA VAL A 170 1.83 0.29 16.99
C VAL A 170 3.10 0.70 17.71
N ALA A 171 3.66 1.86 17.36
CA ALA A 171 4.76 2.50 18.06
C ALA A 171 4.41 3.93 18.45
N GLN A 172 4.79 4.33 19.66
CA GLN A 172 4.67 5.70 20.14
C GLN A 172 5.92 6.50 19.75
N LEU A 173 5.72 7.69 19.21
CA LEU A 173 6.77 8.58 18.76
C LEU A 173 6.73 9.91 19.51
N LYS A 174 7.90 10.53 19.65
CA LYS A 174 8.04 11.93 20.00
C LYS A 174 8.75 12.66 18.86
N ILE A 175 7.98 13.36 18.04
CA ILE A 175 8.48 14.14 16.91
C ILE A 175 8.95 15.50 17.42
N THR A 176 10.14 15.95 17.00
CA THR A 176 10.66 17.28 17.31
C THR A 176 10.90 18.04 16.02
N VAL A 177 10.30 19.23 15.89
CA VAL A 177 10.55 20.21 14.81
C VAL A 177 11.34 21.37 15.42
N LEU A 178 12.53 21.68 14.84
CA LEU A 178 13.49 22.62 15.46
C LEU A 178 13.20 24.09 15.12
N ASN A 179 12.81 24.41 13.87
CA ASN A 179 12.61 25.78 13.35
C ASN A 179 11.35 25.90 12.48
#